data_758b25ca71d93bfcea58bcdf3611c814
#
_entry.id   758b25ca71d93bfcea58bcdf3611c814
#
_cell.length_a   1.000
_cell.length_b   1.000
_cell.length_c   1.000
_cell.angle_alpha   90.00
_cell.angle_beta   90.00
_cell.angle_gamma   90.00
#
_symmetry.space_group_name_H-M   'P 1'
#
loop_
_entity.id
_entity.type
_entity.pdbx_description
1 polymer ?
#
loop_
_entity_poly.entity_id
_entity_poly.type
_entity_poly.pdbx_seq_one_letter_code
_entity_poly.pdbx_strand_id
1 'polypeptide(L)'
;MSVVGDPVPGDETLLTPEALEFIRALHRKFGKRRLALLDARFRRTTRRDTLGFLPETTAIRNDDWSVPAPAPGLERRVVELSGPVDAASCIEALNSDADVWIADFEDSTSPTWANIITGHLNVKATVAGGLPGIRAEGGPTVVLRPRGWHLLERHIKVDSEPVPASLVDFALHCFHNAAPLLEQDRGPYFYLPKLETHQEARLWNDVFDFAEASLGLPANCIRATVLIETITAAFEMDEILFELRGHAAGLAAGRWDYIFSIIKQLGGDASFQLPDRRDITFDAGHLQAFFDLLVHTAHRRGAHALGGLTATTTDEVDSSEQVRAAKESDARRGFDGSWVAQVDLIGTCREAYAGVLASQPHQLEAKLDDPGVTTEHLLTLEEPGPVTADGIAANMAVLVRFLDAWLDGRGEIAVDGLLQETSTTEIARAQLWQWSRTGVTSDDGRPVTRHVLADALDRELEALSTDDGSRDDGRLAAIRHLVEFGALGEVLPPSVTEHAYRRYLLDA
;
A
#
# COMPACT_ATOMS: atom_id res chain seq x y z
N MET A 1 -4.35 -27.74 11.46
CA MET A 1 -3.97 -26.34 11.57
C MET A 1 -3.20 -26.16 12.86
N SER A 2 -2.15 -25.36 12.87
CA SER A 2 -1.36 -25.02 14.06
C SER A 2 -1.06 -23.53 14.07
N VAL A 3 -1.04 -22.95 15.26
CA VAL A 3 -0.50 -21.62 15.56
C VAL A 3 0.80 -21.86 16.29
N VAL A 4 1.89 -21.26 15.84
CA VAL A 4 3.25 -21.48 16.37
C VAL A 4 3.89 -20.19 16.89
N GLY A 5 3.18 -19.06 16.85
CA GLY A 5 3.63 -17.80 17.46
C GLY A 5 3.55 -17.88 19.00
N ASP A 6 4.36 -17.07 19.65
CA ASP A 6 4.30 -16.93 21.11
C ASP A 6 2.95 -16.35 21.55
N PRO A 7 2.44 -16.70 22.73
CA PRO A 7 1.19 -16.15 23.23
C PRO A 7 1.24 -14.62 23.35
N VAL A 8 0.23 -13.95 22.79
CA VAL A 8 0.03 -12.51 22.92
C VAL A 8 -1.18 -12.27 23.83
N PRO A 9 -1.12 -11.37 24.81
CA PRO A 9 -2.24 -11.12 25.71
C PRO A 9 -3.55 -10.86 24.96
N GLY A 10 -4.59 -11.68 25.19
CA GLY A 10 -5.90 -11.58 24.56
C GLY A 10 -6.05 -12.35 23.24
N ASP A 11 -5.00 -13.01 22.76
CA ASP A 11 -5.02 -13.78 21.51
C ASP A 11 -6.09 -14.87 21.48
N GLU A 12 -6.41 -15.46 22.65
CA GLU A 12 -7.48 -16.45 22.79
C GLU A 12 -8.87 -15.93 22.41
N THR A 13 -9.08 -14.60 22.50
CA THR A 13 -10.34 -13.95 22.08
C THR A 13 -10.38 -13.65 20.60
N LEU A 14 -9.24 -13.65 19.95
CA LEU A 14 -9.07 -13.41 18.53
C LEU A 14 -8.96 -14.72 17.74
N LEU A 15 -8.08 -15.62 18.19
CA LEU A 15 -7.78 -16.89 17.53
C LEU A 15 -8.69 -18.02 18.06
N THR A 16 -10.01 -17.76 18.12
CA THR A 16 -10.98 -18.76 18.55
C THR A 16 -10.99 -19.95 17.60
N PRO A 17 -11.43 -21.15 18.04
CA PRO A 17 -11.53 -22.32 17.18
C PRO A 17 -12.33 -22.05 15.89
N GLU A 18 -13.38 -21.24 15.97
CA GLU A 18 -14.27 -20.89 14.86
C GLU A 18 -13.57 -19.94 13.88
N ALA A 19 -12.86 -18.91 14.39
CA ALA A 19 -12.06 -18.00 13.56
C ALA A 19 -10.95 -18.75 12.82
N LEU A 20 -10.26 -19.65 13.52
CA LEU A 20 -9.24 -20.51 12.94
C LEU A 20 -9.81 -21.46 11.89
N GLU A 21 -11.03 -22.00 12.10
CA GLU A 21 -11.72 -22.83 11.10
C GLU A 21 -12.04 -22.02 9.84
N PHE A 22 -12.47 -20.78 10.01
CA PHE A 22 -12.75 -19.90 8.88
C PHE A 22 -11.47 -19.57 8.06
N ILE A 23 -10.36 -19.27 8.74
CA ILE A 23 -9.04 -19.11 8.08
C ILE A 23 -8.66 -20.39 7.33
N ARG A 24 -8.85 -21.57 7.95
CA ARG A 24 -8.56 -22.86 7.32
C ARG A 24 -9.38 -23.10 6.07
N ALA A 25 -10.67 -22.77 6.11
CA ALA A 25 -11.57 -22.92 4.97
C ALA A 25 -11.14 -22.04 3.79
N LEU A 26 -10.81 -20.77 4.05
CA LEU A 26 -10.30 -19.82 3.06
C LEU A 26 -8.98 -20.32 2.44
N HIS A 27 -8.02 -20.73 3.27
CA HIS A 27 -6.73 -21.23 2.80
C HIS A 27 -6.90 -22.43 1.88
N ARG A 28 -7.70 -23.44 2.29
CA ARG A 28 -7.93 -24.65 1.49
C ARG A 28 -8.63 -24.37 0.17
N LYS A 29 -9.55 -23.39 0.15
CA LYS A 29 -10.30 -23.05 -1.05
C LYS A 29 -9.48 -22.20 -2.02
N PHE A 30 -8.72 -21.23 -1.55
CA PHE A 30 -8.10 -20.20 -2.37
C PHE A 30 -6.57 -20.26 -2.44
N GLY A 31 -5.90 -20.92 -1.50
CA GLY A 31 -4.44 -20.94 -1.41
C GLY A 31 -3.74 -21.43 -2.69
N LYS A 32 -4.24 -22.49 -3.32
CA LYS A 32 -3.66 -23.02 -4.58
C LYS A 32 -3.81 -22.04 -5.75
N ARG A 33 -4.98 -21.38 -5.85
CA ARG A 33 -5.22 -20.38 -6.90
C ARG A 33 -4.34 -19.16 -6.71
N ARG A 34 -4.19 -18.68 -5.45
CA ARG A 34 -3.23 -17.62 -5.12
C ARG A 34 -1.82 -17.99 -5.58
N LEU A 35 -1.33 -19.18 -5.24
CA LEU A 35 0.01 -19.62 -5.65
C LEU A 35 0.18 -19.63 -7.18
N ALA A 36 -0.84 -20.08 -7.91
CA ALA A 36 -0.81 -20.06 -9.38
C ALA A 36 -0.72 -18.63 -9.95
N LEU A 37 -1.42 -17.66 -9.33
CA LEU A 37 -1.35 -16.25 -9.75
C LEU A 37 0.04 -15.64 -9.45
N LEU A 38 0.61 -15.93 -8.29
CA LEU A 38 1.96 -15.46 -7.95
C LEU A 38 3.04 -16.09 -8.86
N ASP A 39 2.89 -17.36 -9.20
CA ASP A 39 3.76 -18.04 -10.15
C ASP A 39 3.63 -17.42 -11.56
N ALA A 40 2.42 -17.01 -11.96
CA ALA A 40 2.21 -16.26 -13.20
C ALA A 40 2.90 -14.90 -13.17
N ARG A 41 2.85 -14.16 -12.04
CA ARG A 41 3.65 -12.93 -11.86
C ARG A 41 5.14 -13.18 -12.07
N PHE A 42 5.68 -14.19 -11.39
CA PHE A 42 7.11 -14.54 -11.47
C PHE A 42 7.55 -14.95 -12.89
N ARG A 43 6.69 -15.65 -13.63
CA ARG A 43 7.00 -16.06 -15.01
C ARG A 43 6.79 -14.97 -16.05
N ARG A 44 6.12 -13.89 -15.69
CA ARG A 44 5.89 -12.76 -16.60
C ARG A 44 7.23 -12.13 -16.94
N THR A 45 7.66 -12.30 -18.18
CA THR A 45 8.78 -11.52 -18.72
C THR A 45 8.22 -10.17 -19.13
N THR A 46 8.42 -9.18 -18.29
CA THR A 46 7.93 -7.84 -18.56
C THR A 46 8.95 -7.08 -19.40
N ARG A 47 8.50 -6.58 -20.53
CA ARG A 47 9.24 -5.69 -21.41
C ARG A 47 8.28 -4.61 -21.87
N ARG A 48 8.79 -3.49 -22.33
CA ARG A 48 7.97 -2.39 -22.83
C ARG A 48 6.93 -2.83 -23.86
N ASP A 49 7.30 -3.71 -24.78
CA ASP A 49 6.44 -4.24 -25.84
C ASP A 49 5.40 -5.26 -25.38
N THR A 50 5.45 -5.73 -24.13
CA THR A 50 4.48 -6.66 -23.54
C THR A 50 3.50 -5.98 -22.56
N LEU A 51 3.72 -4.72 -22.25
CA LEU A 51 2.81 -3.92 -21.43
C LEU A 51 1.81 -3.16 -22.31
N GLY A 52 0.56 -3.15 -21.92
CA GLY A 52 -0.49 -2.43 -22.62
C GLY A 52 -1.89 -2.90 -22.21
N PHE A 53 -2.88 -2.22 -22.73
CA PHE A 53 -4.28 -2.61 -22.58
C PHE A 53 -4.53 -3.97 -23.23
N LEU A 54 -5.22 -4.87 -22.52
CA LEU A 54 -5.47 -6.22 -22.98
C LEU A 54 -6.48 -6.25 -24.14
N PRO A 55 -6.12 -6.76 -25.34
CA PRO A 55 -7.06 -6.81 -26.47
C PRO A 55 -8.28 -7.70 -26.20
N GLU A 56 -8.10 -8.79 -25.47
CA GLU A 56 -9.14 -9.77 -25.14
C GLU A 56 -10.22 -9.25 -24.22
N THR A 57 -9.96 -8.21 -23.46
CA THR A 57 -10.90 -7.58 -22.51
C THR A 57 -11.47 -6.25 -23.03
N THR A 58 -11.26 -5.93 -24.30
CA THR A 58 -11.76 -4.69 -24.92
C THR A 58 -13.26 -4.49 -24.73
N ALA A 59 -14.04 -5.58 -24.72
CA ALA A 59 -15.48 -5.50 -24.43
C ALA A 59 -15.77 -4.92 -23.06
N ILE A 60 -15.02 -5.31 -22.02
CA ILE A 60 -15.20 -4.77 -20.65
C ILE A 60 -15.01 -3.26 -20.64
N ARG A 61 -13.97 -2.76 -21.33
CA ARG A 61 -13.69 -1.33 -21.39
C ARG A 61 -14.75 -0.56 -22.18
N ASN A 62 -15.34 -1.16 -23.21
CA ASN A 62 -16.30 -0.50 -24.10
C ASN A 62 -17.75 -0.64 -23.65
N ASP A 63 -18.11 -1.68 -22.90
CA ASP A 63 -19.48 -1.92 -22.47
C ASP A 63 -19.93 -0.91 -21.40
N ASP A 64 -21.25 -0.71 -21.35
CA ASP A 64 -21.90 0.15 -20.35
C ASP A 64 -22.25 -0.69 -19.11
N TRP A 65 -21.47 -0.49 -18.05
CA TRP A 65 -21.66 -1.10 -16.73
C TRP A 65 -21.14 -0.18 -15.63
N SER A 66 -21.66 -0.36 -14.43
CA SER A 66 -21.26 0.41 -13.26
C SER A 66 -21.12 -0.48 -12.02
N VAL A 67 -20.44 0.02 -11.02
CA VAL A 67 -20.39 -0.55 -9.67
C VAL A 67 -21.56 -0.03 -8.84
N PRO A 68 -21.88 -0.62 -7.67
CA PRO A 68 -22.93 -0.12 -6.79
C PRO A 68 -22.59 1.30 -6.28
N ALA A 69 -23.63 2.04 -5.92
CA ALA A 69 -23.48 3.35 -5.28
C ALA A 69 -22.56 3.28 -4.04
N PRO A 70 -21.98 4.41 -3.59
CA PRO A 70 -21.21 4.47 -2.37
C PRO A 70 -21.90 3.76 -1.20
N ALA A 71 -21.15 2.95 -0.47
CA ALA A 71 -21.68 2.22 0.67
C ALA A 71 -21.88 3.13 1.88
N PRO A 72 -22.74 2.77 2.85
CA PRO A 72 -22.95 3.54 4.07
C PRO A 72 -21.62 3.84 4.79
N GLY A 73 -21.40 5.11 5.13
CA GLY A 73 -20.13 5.58 5.73
C GLY A 73 -18.98 5.79 4.75
N LEU A 74 -19.15 5.49 3.45
CA LEU A 74 -18.22 5.81 2.37
C LEU A 74 -18.78 6.82 1.36
N GLU A 75 -19.92 7.47 1.65
CA GLU A 75 -20.51 8.49 0.79
C GLU A 75 -19.62 9.73 0.69
N ARG A 76 -18.84 10.01 1.74
CA ARG A 76 -17.86 11.08 1.81
C ARG A 76 -16.52 10.52 2.22
N ARG A 77 -15.49 10.77 1.39
CA ARG A 77 -14.14 10.24 1.56
C ARG A 77 -13.08 11.30 1.24
N VAL A 78 -13.33 12.53 1.65
CA VAL A 78 -12.47 13.67 1.31
C VAL A 78 -11.10 13.54 1.96
N VAL A 79 -11.07 13.09 3.22
CA VAL A 79 -9.83 12.87 3.95
C VAL A 79 -9.80 11.47 4.53
N GLU A 80 -8.85 10.68 4.09
CA GLU A 80 -8.59 9.35 4.63
C GLU A 80 -7.25 9.37 5.38
N LEU A 81 -7.28 9.04 6.65
CA LEU A 81 -6.10 8.91 7.49
C LEU A 81 -5.59 7.48 7.43
N SER A 82 -4.36 7.28 6.99
CA SER A 82 -3.69 5.97 6.99
C SER A 82 -2.65 5.91 8.08
N GLY A 83 -2.56 4.77 8.77
CA GLY A 83 -1.53 4.57 9.78
C GLY A 83 -1.57 3.18 10.41
N PRO A 84 -0.57 2.87 11.26
CA PRO A 84 -0.41 1.58 11.88
C PRO A 84 -1.54 1.27 12.87
N VAL A 85 -1.61 0.00 13.26
CA VAL A 85 -2.72 -0.54 14.08
C VAL A 85 -2.35 -0.74 15.56
N ASP A 86 -1.31 -0.06 16.05
CA ASP A 86 -1.04 0.00 17.49
C ASP A 86 -2.10 0.83 18.23
N ALA A 87 -2.19 0.68 19.55
CA ALA A 87 -3.26 1.28 20.34
C ALA A 87 -3.24 2.83 20.29
N ALA A 88 -2.06 3.44 20.27
CA ALA A 88 -1.95 4.90 20.25
C ALA A 88 -2.43 5.47 18.91
N SER A 89 -1.99 4.89 17.81
CA SER A 89 -2.40 5.24 16.45
C SER A 89 -3.90 5.04 16.22
N CYS A 90 -4.46 3.92 16.73
CA CYS A 90 -5.91 3.68 16.70
C CYS A 90 -6.70 4.77 17.44
N ILE A 91 -6.27 5.15 18.66
CA ILE A 91 -6.94 6.18 19.47
C ILE A 91 -6.86 7.54 18.78
N GLU A 92 -5.70 7.89 18.27
CA GLU A 92 -5.48 9.15 17.55
C GLU A 92 -6.37 9.25 16.33
N ALA A 93 -6.34 8.23 15.47
CA ALA A 93 -7.13 8.17 14.25
C ALA A 93 -8.63 8.27 14.51
N LEU A 94 -9.15 7.50 15.47
CA LEU A 94 -10.58 7.46 15.77
C LEU A 94 -11.10 8.70 16.50
N ASN A 95 -10.21 9.48 17.12
CA ASN A 95 -10.53 10.77 17.68
C ASN A 95 -10.32 11.94 16.69
N SER A 96 -9.86 11.64 15.47
CA SER A 96 -9.66 12.64 14.42
C SER A 96 -10.97 13.01 13.72
N ASP A 97 -10.89 14.04 12.88
CA ASP A 97 -11.99 14.47 12.01
C ASP A 97 -11.85 13.90 10.58
N ALA A 98 -11.07 12.84 10.37
CA ALA A 98 -10.99 12.13 9.09
C ALA A 98 -12.36 11.52 8.72
N ASP A 99 -12.63 11.36 7.43
CA ASP A 99 -13.85 10.68 6.99
C ASP A 99 -13.67 9.15 7.06
N VAL A 100 -12.44 8.68 6.82
CA VAL A 100 -12.05 7.27 6.86
C VAL A 100 -10.74 7.13 7.63
N TRP A 101 -10.62 6.06 8.42
CA TRP A 101 -9.36 5.57 8.95
C TRP A 101 -9.00 4.26 8.25
N ILE A 102 -7.82 4.24 7.62
CA ILE A 102 -7.24 3.06 7.01
C ILE A 102 -6.38 2.37 8.07
N ALA A 103 -6.93 1.31 8.65
CA ALA A 103 -6.21 0.43 9.57
C ALA A 103 -5.23 -0.42 8.76
N ASP A 104 -3.97 -0.03 8.75
CA ASP A 104 -2.98 -0.53 7.81
C ASP A 104 -2.11 -1.63 8.40
N PHE A 105 -2.31 -2.86 7.91
CA PHE A 105 -1.49 -4.03 8.23
C PHE A 105 -0.36 -4.25 7.23
N GLU A 106 -0.30 -3.47 6.15
CA GLU A 106 0.61 -3.72 5.04
C GLU A 106 1.88 -2.88 5.08
N ASP A 107 1.81 -1.57 4.82
CA ASP A 107 3.01 -0.75 4.66
C ASP A 107 3.48 -0.11 5.97
N SER A 108 2.55 0.32 6.84
CA SER A 108 2.87 1.06 8.06
C SER A 108 2.99 0.19 9.31
N THR A 109 2.73 -1.12 9.20
CA THR A 109 2.87 -2.05 10.32
C THR A 109 3.97 -3.07 10.05
N SER A 110 5.03 -3.09 10.87
CA SER A 110 6.00 -4.19 10.84
C SER A 110 5.33 -5.49 11.28
N PRO A 111 5.39 -6.57 10.47
CA PRO A 111 4.59 -7.78 10.67
C PRO A 111 5.16 -8.75 11.70
N THR A 112 5.66 -8.25 12.84
CA THR A 112 5.94 -9.12 13.98
C THR A 112 4.66 -9.80 14.42
N TRP A 113 4.76 -11.03 14.95
CA TRP A 113 3.56 -11.73 15.43
C TRP A 113 2.78 -10.92 16.46
N ALA A 114 3.48 -10.29 17.40
CA ALA A 114 2.88 -9.45 18.42
C ALA A 114 2.11 -8.26 17.81
N ASN A 115 2.70 -7.55 16.82
CA ASN A 115 2.03 -6.42 16.17
C ASN A 115 0.77 -6.84 15.41
N ILE A 116 0.83 -7.96 14.69
CA ILE A 116 -0.32 -8.46 13.94
C ILE A 116 -1.47 -8.84 14.86
N ILE A 117 -1.20 -9.61 15.92
CA ILE A 117 -2.23 -10.02 16.87
C ILE A 117 -2.78 -8.83 17.65
N THR A 118 -1.90 -7.99 18.19
CA THR A 118 -2.32 -6.77 18.92
C THR A 118 -3.10 -5.82 18.02
N GLY A 119 -2.67 -5.65 16.76
CA GLY A 119 -3.38 -4.82 15.78
C GLY A 119 -4.82 -5.30 15.54
N HIS A 120 -5.01 -6.60 15.32
CA HIS A 120 -6.36 -7.15 15.18
C HIS A 120 -7.20 -7.04 16.45
N LEU A 121 -6.59 -7.19 17.64
CA LEU A 121 -7.27 -6.95 18.92
C LEU A 121 -7.70 -5.47 19.06
N ASN A 122 -6.83 -4.54 18.69
CA ASN A 122 -7.14 -3.11 18.72
C ASN A 122 -8.29 -2.76 17.76
N VAL A 123 -8.25 -3.25 16.52
CA VAL A 123 -9.35 -3.03 15.55
C VAL A 123 -10.65 -3.65 16.04
N LYS A 124 -10.60 -4.84 16.61
CA LYS A 124 -11.78 -5.51 17.22
C LYS A 124 -12.34 -4.69 18.38
N ALA A 125 -11.48 -4.24 19.29
CA ALA A 125 -11.88 -3.40 20.41
C ALA A 125 -12.47 -2.06 19.96
N THR A 126 -11.91 -1.46 18.93
CA THR A 126 -12.41 -0.25 18.28
C THR A 126 -13.85 -0.43 17.79
N VAL A 127 -14.10 -1.45 16.99
CA VAL A 127 -15.43 -1.74 16.42
C VAL A 127 -16.46 -2.03 17.52
N ALA A 128 -16.03 -2.68 18.60
CA ALA A 128 -16.86 -2.95 19.76
C ALA A 128 -17.07 -1.74 20.69
N GLY A 129 -16.42 -0.59 20.41
CA GLY A 129 -16.45 0.59 21.30
C GLY A 129 -15.71 0.39 22.62
N GLY A 130 -14.83 -0.61 22.70
CA GLY A 130 -14.15 -1.03 23.92
C GLY A 130 -12.71 -0.55 24.07
N LEU A 131 -12.13 0.14 23.11
CA LEU A 131 -10.77 0.68 23.22
C LEU A 131 -10.78 1.95 24.07
N PRO A 132 -10.10 1.96 25.25
CA PRO A 132 -10.10 3.11 26.14
C PRO A 132 -9.49 4.35 25.47
N GLY A 133 -10.13 5.51 25.62
CA GLY A 133 -9.63 6.78 25.08
C GLY A 133 -10.29 7.21 23.77
N ILE A 134 -11.15 6.37 23.17
CA ILE A 134 -11.94 6.74 22.00
C ILE A 134 -13.20 7.52 22.43
N ARG A 135 -13.58 8.54 21.66
CA ARG A 135 -14.85 9.27 21.84
C ARG A 135 -16.03 8.33 21.63
N ALA A 136 -17.08 8.49 22.45
CA ALA A 136 -18.24 7.60 22.45
C ALA A 136 -19.09 7.70 21.16
N GLU A 137 -19.02 8.79 20.43
CA GLU A 137 -19.83 9.04 19.22
C GLU A 137 -19.01 9.77 18.16
N GLY A 138 -19.27 9.45 16.90
CA GLY A 138 -18.56 10.02 15.76
C GLY A 138 -17.18 9.34 15.57
N GLY A 139 -16.46 9.73 14.58
CA GLY A 139 -15.17 9.17 14.20
C GLY A 139 -15.22 8.57 12.80
N PRO A 140 -14.06 8.38 12.19
CA PRO A 140 -13.96 7.89 10.82
C PRO A 140 -14.53 6.49 10.65
N THR A 141 -14.95 6.19 9.42
CA THR A 141 -15.24 4.82 9.02
C THR A 141 -13.95 4.00 8.98
N VAL A 142 -13.95 2.83 9.62
CA VAL A 142 -12.78 1.94 9.61
C VAL A 142 -12.74 1.15 8.31
N VAL A 143 -11.64 1.25 7.59
CA VAL A 143 -11.34 0.46 6.39
C VAL A 143 -10.03 -0.28 6.62
N LEU A 144 -10.01 -1.60 6.50
CA LEU A 144 -8.81 -2.37 6.75
C LEU A 144 -7.99 -2.54 5.47
N ARG A 145 -6.68 -2.26 5.52
CA ARG A 145 -5.73 -2.64 4.46
C ARG A 145 -5.01 -3.93 4.88
N PRO A 146 -5.43 -5.10 4.35
CA PRO A 146 -4.75 -6.36 4.64
C PRO A 146 -3.41 -6.41 3.92
N ARG A 147 -2.49 -7.21 4.42
CA ARG A 147 -1.22 -7.51 3.73
C ARG A 147 -1.47 -8.07 2.33
N GLY A 148 -0.58 -7.72 1.40
CA GLY A 148 -0.70 -8.11 -0.01
C GLY A 148 -0.68 -9.63 -0.26
N TRP A 149 -1.19 -10.05 -1.44
CA TRP A 149 -1.23 -11.47 -1.84
C TRP A 149 0.11 -12.19 -1.80
N HIS A 150 1.22 -11.48 -1.94
CA HIS A 150 2.57 -12.06 -1.94
C HIS A 150 3.07 -12.44 -0.54
N LEU A 151 2.52 -11.85 0.52
CA LEU A 151 2.96 -12.06 1.89
C LEU A 151 2.33 -13.30 2.52
N LEU A 152 3.03 -13.87 3.50
CA LEU A 152 2.63 -15.07 4.24
C LEU A 152 2.63 -14.78 5.74
N GLU A 153 1.61 -15.31 6.43
CA GLU A 153 1.62 -15.42 7.87
C GLU A 153 2.17 -16.80 8.27
N ARG A 154 3.42 -16.82 8.70
CA ARG A 154 4.15 -18.07 8.95
C ARG A 154 3.89 -18.67 10.32
N HIS A 155 3.30 -17.91 11.22
CA HIS A 155 2.91 -18.40 12.53
C HIS A 155 1.60 -19.19 12.50
N ILE A 156 0.82 -19.07 11.42
CA ILE A 156 -0.39 -19.86 11.21
C ILE A 156 -0.17 -20.82 10.04
N LYS A 157 -0.32 -22.13 10.29
CA LYS A 157 -0.10 -23.18 9.29
C LYS A 157 -1.35 -24.05 9.13
N VAL A 158 -1.73 -24.30 7.87
CA VAL A 158 -2.78 -25.25 7.49
C VAL A 158 -2.15 -26.33 6.62
N ASP A 159 -2.35 -27.59 6.97
CA ASP A 159 -1.78 -28.73 6.26
C ASP A 159 -0.24 -28.60 6.08
N SER A 160 0.43 -28.05 7.09
CA SER A 160 1.88 -27.75 7.18
C SER A 160 2.36 -26.58 6.31
N GLU A 161 1.48 -25.93 5.55
CA GLU A 161 1.80 -24.77 4.74
C GLU A 161 1.43 -23.45 5.45
N PRO A 162 2.25 -22.39 5.38
CA PRO A 162 1.89 -21.10 5.94
C PRO A 162 0.68 -20.50 5.21
N VAL A 163 -0.16 -19.80 5.96
CA VAL A 163 -1.36 -19.16 5.41
C VAL A 163 -0.98 -17.84 4.72
N PRO A 164 -1.61 -17.47 3.59
CA PRO A 164 -1.47 -16.11 3.04
C PRO A 164 -1.84 -15.06 4.09
N ALA A 165 -0.95 -14.10 4.32
CA ALA A 165 -1.18 -13.03 5.29
C ALA A 165 -2.47 -12.26 4.98
N SER A 166 -2.73 -11.99 3.70
CA SER A 166 -3.96 -11.38 3.20
C SER A 166 -5.24 -12.10 3.66
N LEU A 167 -5.22 -13.44 3.65
CA LEU A 167 -6.38 -14.23 4.10
C LEU A 167 -6.50 -14.26 5.63
N VAL A 168 -5.40 -14.14 6.38
CA VAL A 168 -5.45 -14.04 7.84
C VAL A 168 -6.06 -12.70 8.25
N ASP A 169 -5.53 -11.60 7.71
CA ASP A 169 -5.99 -10.25 8.06
C ASP A 169 -7.46 -10.06 7.66
N PHE A 170 -7.82 -10.49 6.46
CA PHE A 170 -9.20 -10.47 5.99
C PHE A 170 -10.13 -11.30 6.86
N ALA A 171 -9.73 -12.56 7.16
CA ALA A 171 -10.58 -13.49 7.90
C ALA A 171 -10.85 -13.00 9.32
N LEU A 172 -9.80 -12.57 10.04
CA LEU A 172 -9.94 -12.07 11.40
C LEU A 172 -10.84 -10.85 11.46
N HIS A 173 -10.67 -9.91 10.53
CA HIS A 173 -11.53 -8.73 10.45
C HIS A 173 -12.98 -9.09 10.14
N CYS A 174 -13.24 -9.87 9.10
CA CYS A 174 -14.60 -10.29 8.76
C CYS A 174 -15.27 -11.10 9.87
N PHE A 175 -14.59 -12.09 10.43
CA PHE A 175 -15.16 -12.96 11.43
C PHE A 175 -15.59 -12.21 12.69
N HIS A 176 -14.76 -11.29 13.19
CA HIS A 176 -15.02 -10.60 14.44
C HIS A 176 -15.80 -9.29 14.26
N ASN A 177 -15.65 -8.62 13.14
CA ASN A 177 -16.09 -7.23 13.01
C ASN A 177 -17.22 -7.02 11.98
N ALA A 178 -17.45 -7.96 11.04
CA ALA A 178 -18.41 -7.71 9.98
C ALA A 178 -19.84 -7.49 10.50
N ALA A 179 -20.34 -8.35 11.39
CA ALA A 179 -21.70 -8.19 11.92
C ALA A 179 -21.87 -6.91 12.74
N PRO A 180 -20.97 -6.57 13.70
CA PRO A 180 -21.05 -5.28 14.41
C PRO A 180 -20.95 -4.05 13.49
N LEU A 181 -20.10 -4.10 12.45
CA LEU A 181 -19.98 -3.00 11.48
C LEU A 181 -21.24 -2.83 10.65
N LEU A 182 -21.89 -3.91 10.23
CA LEU A 182 -23.17 -3.86 9.52
C LEU A 182 -24.30 -3.30 10.39
N GLU A 183 -24.33 -3.61 11.69
CA GLU A 183 -25.29 -3.03 12.65
C GLU A 183 -25.07 -1.51 12.82
N GLN A 184 -23.89 -1.01 12.52
CA GLN A 184 -23.52 0.40 12.59
C GLN A 184 -23.63 1.12 11.24
N ASP A 185 -24.03 0.43 10.16
CA ASP A 185 -24.00 0.93 8.77
C ASP A 185 -22.61 1.42 8.34
N ARG A 186 -21.52 0.67 8.68
CA ARG A 186 -20.12 1.10 8.48
C ARG A 186 -19.17 0.02 7.95
N GLY A 187 -19.65 -0.99 7.28
CA GLY A 187 -18.72 -1.97 6.73
C GLY A 187 -19.25 -3.39 6.68
N PRO A 188 -18.39 -4.38 6.44
CA PRO A 188 -16.90 -4.37 6.46
C PRO A 188 -16.30 -3.86 5.14
N TYR A 189 -15.27 -3.01 5.25
CA TYR A 189 -14.64 -2.37 4.10
C TYR A 189 -13.13 -2.61 4.07
N PHE A 190 -12.57 -2.67 2.85
CA PHE A 190 -11.16 -3.00 2.63
C PHE A 190 -10.49 -2.08 1.63
N TYR A 191 -9.17 -1.91 1.81
CA TYR A 191 -8.24 -1.50 0.77
C TYR A 191 -7.45 -2.71 0.27
N LEU A 192 -7.39 -2.92 -1.04
CA LEU A 192 -6.69 -4.07 -1.63
C LEU A 192 -5.36 -3.63 -2.22
N PRO A 193 -4.21 -3.99 -1.58
CA PRO A 193 -2.91 -3.55 -2.03
C PRO A 193 -2.27 -4.49 -3.05
N LYS A 194 -1.32 -3.96 -3.81
CA LYS A 194 -0.31 -4.67 -4.61
C LYS A 194 -0.90 -5.65 -5.64
N LEU A 195 -2.10 -5.36 -6.19
CA LEU A 195 -2.62 -6.15 -7.31
C LEU A 195 -1.83 -5.85 -8.57
N GLU A 196 -1.55 -6.90 -9.36
CA GLU A 196 -0.88 -6.78 -10.65
C GLU A 196 -1.80 -7.12 -11.83
N THR A 197 -2.96 -7.77 -11.58
CA THR A 197 -3.91 -8.19 -12.62
C THR A 197 -5.35 -8.22 -12.14
N HIS A 198 -6.29 -8.12 -13.08
CA HIS A 198 -7.71 -8.34 -12.82
C HIS A 198 -8.04 -9.74 -12.31
N GLN A 199 -7.21 -10.75 -12.64
CA GLN A 199 -7.40 -12.11 -12.13
C GLN A 199 -7.18 -12.21 -10.62
N GLU A 200 -6.33 -11.36 -10.06
CA GLU A 200 -6.13 -11.23 -8.62
C GLU A 200 -7.30 -10.50 -7.95
N ALA A 201 -7.89 -9.54 -8.65
CA ALA A 201 -9.14 -8.90 -8.23
C ALA A 201 -10.30 -9.93 -8.22
N ARG A 202 -10.40 -10.79 -9.25
CA ARG A 202 -11.35 -11.91 -9.25
C ARG A 202 -11.14 -12.87 -8.09
N LEU A 203 -9.90 -13.12 -7.69
CA LEU A 203 -9.64 -13.94 -6.51
C LEU A 203 -10.22 -13.30 -5.26
N TRP A 204 -10.07 -11.98 -5.08
CA TRP A 204 -10.68 -11.25 -3.97
C TRP A 204 -12.21 -11.31 -4.03
N ASN A 205 -12.82 -11.11 -5.20
CA ASN A 205 -14.28 -11.24 -5.35
C ASN A 205 -14.79 -12.60 -4.86
N ASP A 206 -14.13 -13.68 -5.30
CA ASP A 206 -14.51 -15.04 -4.90
C ASP A 206 -14.28 -15.30 -3.39
N VAL A 207 -13.28 -14.64 -2.78
CA VAL A 207 -13.06 -14.66 -1.32
C VAL A 207 -14.18 -13.95 -0.60
N PHE A 208 -14.63 -12.78 -1.09
CA PHE A 208 -15.73 -12.01 -0.50
C PHE A 208 -17.04 -12.77 -0.57
N ASP A 209 -17.43 -13.28 -1.74
CA ASP A 209 -18.63 -14.10 -1.93
C ASP A 209 -18.63 -15.31 -0.98
N PHE A 210 -17.47 -15.97 -0.84
CA PHE A 210 -17.35 -17.10 0.07
C PHE A 210 -17.47 -16.70 1.53
N ALA A 211 -16.89 -15.57 1.92
CA ALA A 211 -16.95 -15.07 3.29
C ALA A 211 -18.39 -14.69 3.68
N GLU A 212 -19.07 -13.94 2.82
CA GLU A 212 -20.48 -13.54 3.02
C GLU A 212 -21.38 -14.76 3.21
N ALA A 213 -21.24 -15.76 2.31
CA ALA A 213 -22.01 -17.00 2.42
C ALA A 213 -21.67 -17.80 3.67
N SER A 214 -20.38 -17.89 4.05
CA SER A 214 -19.92 -18.69 5.19
C SER A 214 -20.29 -18.09 6.54
N LEU A 215 -20.31 -16.75 6.62
CA LEU A 215 -20.62 -16.00 7.84
C LEU A 215 -22.10 -15.58 7.91
N GLY A 216 -22.94 -15.90 6.89
CA GLY A 216 -24.34 -15.54 6.83
C GLY A 216 -24.57 -14.03 6.69
N LEU A 217 -23.65 -13.32 6.06
CA LEU A 217 -23.72 -11.89 5.81
C LEU A 217 -24.57 -11.59 4.57
N PRO A 218 -25.14 -10.39 4.44
CA PRO A 218 -25.81 -9.97 3.23
C PRO A 218 -24.87 -10.00 2.01
N ALA A 219 -25.38 -10.39 0.85
CA ALA A 219 -24.60 -10.38 -0.38
C ALA A 219 -24.16 -8.96 -0.74
N ASN A 220 -22.91 -8.80 -1.19
CA ASN A 220 -22.27 -7.54 -1.56
C ASN A 220 -22.19 -6.50 -0.41
N CYS A 221 -22.22 -6.94 0.84
CA CYS A 221 -21.99 -6.06 1.99
C CYS A 221 -20.50 -5.72 2.18
N ILE A 222 -19.60 -6.61 1.78
CA ILE A 222 -18.17 -6.34 1.75
C ILE A 222 -17.88 -5.37 0.59
N ARG A 223 -17.19 -4.26 0.88
CA ARG A 223 -16.81 -3.31 -0.15
C ARG A 223 -15.30 -3.06 -0.13
N ALA A 224 -14.72 -2.87 -1.31
CA ALA A 224 -13.28 -2.73 -1.45
C ALA A 224 -12.89 -1.60 -2.40
N THR A 225 -11.90 -0.82 -1.98
CA THR A 225 -11.15 0.11 -2.82
C THR A 225 -9.85 -0.57 -3.24
N VAL A 226 -9.51 -0.51 -4.52
CA VAL A 226 -8.27 -1.11 -5.02
C VAL A 226 -7.19 -0.04 -5.15
N LEU A 227 -6.03 -0.28 -4.56
CA LEU A 227 -4.84 0.51 -4.82
C LEU A 227 -4.30 0.14 -6.21
N ILE A 228 -4.35 1.11 -7.11
CA ILE A 228 -3.63 1.02 -8.39
C ILE A 228 -2.23 1.54 -8.15
N GLU A 229 -1.33 0.61 -7.93
CA GLU A 229 0.03 0.88 -7.47
C GLU A 229 1.08 0.00 -8.16
N THR A 230 0.68 -0.62 -9.27
CA THR A 230 1.59 -1.33 -10.15
C THR A 230 1.35 -0.91 -11.59
N ILE A 231 2.43 -0.80 -12.36
CA ILE A 231 2.34 -0.42 -13.78
C ILE A 231 1.47 -1.41 -14.57
N THR A 232 1.43 -2.66 -14.16
CA THR A 232 0.59 -3.69 -14.80
C THR A 232 -0.89 -3.47 -14.51
N ALA A 233 -1.27 -3.19 -13.26
CA ALA A 233 -2.65 -2.89 -12.89
C ALA A 233 -3.17 -1.59 -13.53
N ALA A 234 -2.29 -0.64 -13.84
CA ALA A 234 -2.68 0.59 -14.51
C ALA A 234 -3.32 0.34 -15.88
N PHE A 235 -2.95 -0.74 -16.57
CA PHE A 235 -3.56 -1.14 -17.84
C PHE A 235 -4.84 -1.97 -17.68
N GLU A 236 -5.18 -2.39 -16.46
CA GLU A 236 -6.29 -3.30 -16.17
C GLU A 236 -7.33 -2.69 -15.20
N MET A 237 -7.40 -1.36 -15.08
CA MET A 237 -8.28 -0.68 -14.10
C MET A 237 -9.77 -1.00 -14.32
N ASP A 238 -10.25 -0.97 -15.57
CA ASP A 238 -11.62 -1.35 -15.92
C ASP A 238 -11.88 -2.82 -15.58
N GLU A 239 -10.97 -3.70 -15.94
CA GLU A 239 -11.07 -5.13 -15.70
C GLU A 239 -11.06 -5.45 -14.20
N ILE A 240 -10.22 -4.77 -13.42
CA ILE A 240 -10.18 -4.89 -11.96
C ILE A 240 -11.52 -4.50 -11.33
N LEU A 241 -12.07 -3.33 -11.72
CA LEU A 241 -13.40 -2.91 -11.25
C LEU A 241 -14.50 -3.88 -11.71
N PHE A 242 -14.41 -4.40 -12.94
CA PHE A 242 -15.39 -5.33 -13.47
C PHE A 242 -15.41 -6.66 -12.70
N GLU A 243 -14.25 -7.20 -12.35
CA GLU A 243 -14.15 -8.41 -11.55
C GLU A 243 -14.71 -8.22 -10.14
N LEU A 244 -14.53 -7.05 -9.57
CA LEU A 244 -15.04 -6.67 -8.24
C LEU A 244 -16.40 -5.95 -8.29
N ARG A 245 -17.09 -5.90 -9.44
CA ARG A 245 -18.22 -4.98 -9.65
C ARG A 245 -19.35 -5.06 -8.61
N GLY A 246 -19.51 -6.19 -7.92
CA GLY A 246 -20.45 -6.32 -6.79
C GLY A 246 -19.94 -5.69 -5.50
N HIS A 247 -18.63 -5.59 -5.33
CA HIS A 247 -17.94 -5.23 -4.11
C HIS A 247 -17.10 -3.93 -4.24
N ALA A 248 -16.93 -3.39 -5.44
CA ALA A 248 -16.08 -2.23 -5.66
C ALA A 248 -16.62 -0.97 -4.97
N ALA A 249 -15.73 -0.22 -4.32
CA ALA A 249 -15.98 1.08 -3.70
C ALA A 249 -15.16 2.21 -4.35
N GLY A 250 -14.04 1.89 -4.99
CA GLY A 250 -13.18 2.90 -5.60
C GLY A 250 -11.86 2.35 -6.13
N LEU A 251 -11.12 3.25 -6.78
CA LEU A 251 -9.71 3.12 -7.09
C LEU A 251 -8.93 4.18 -6.34
N ALA A 252 -7.72 3.85 -5.88
CA ALA A 252 -6.83 4.80 -5.23
C ALA A 252 -5.45 4.78 -5.88
N ALA A 253 -4.81 5.94 -5.99
CA ALA A 253 -3.50 6.09 -6.61
C ALA A 253 -2.38 5.77 -5.60
N GLY A 254 -1.76 4.62 -5.69
CA GLY A 254 -0.59 4.23 -4.90
C GLY A 254 0.69 4.73 -5.56
N ARG A 255 1.03 6.02 -5.37
CA ARG A 255 2.04 6.76 -6.14
C ARG A 255 3.44 6.17 -6.05
N TRP A 256 3.93 5.90 -4.85
CA TRP A 256 5.31 5.44 -4.64
C TRP A 256 5.51 4.01 -5.11
N ASP A 257 4.58 3.12 -4.80
CA ASP A 257 4.61 1.74 -5.29
C ASP A 257 4.45 1.67 -6.82
N TYR A 258 3.65 2.56 -7.42
CA TYR A 258 3.55 2.65 -8.88
C TYR A 258 4.91 2.94 -9.50
N ILE A 259 5.63 3.94 -8.97
CA ILE A 259 6.98 4.29 -9.42
C ILE A 259 7.96 3.14 -9.16
N PHE A 260 7.91 2.54 -7.98
CA PHE A 260 8.70 1.33 -7.67
C PHE A 260 8.43 0.21 -8.68
N SER A 261 7.17 0.00 -9.06
CA SER A 261 6.79 -1.05 -10.00
C SER A 261 7.38 -0.85 -11.40
N ILE A 262 7.58 0.41 -11.83
CA ILE A 262 8.27 0.72 -13.10
C ILE A 262 9.71 0.20 -13.04
N ILE A 263 10.45 0.48 -11.96
CA ILE A 263 11.80 -0.05 -11.79
C ILE A 263 11.78 -1.57 -11.72
N LYS A 264 10.87 -2.15 -10.94
CA LYS A 264 10.74 -3.60 -10.77
C LYS A 264 10.52 -4.32 -12.11
N GLN A 265 9.71 -3.74 -12.97
CA GLN A 265 9.33 -4.37 -14.24
C GLN A 265 10.27 -4.01 -15.40
N LEU A 266 10.79 -2.80 -15.44
CA LEU A 266 11.48 -2.22 -16.59
C LEU A 266 12.88 -1.66 -16.26
N GLY A 267 13.32 -1.70 -15.01
CA GLY A 267 14.55 -1.04 -14.54
C GLY A 267 15.85 -1.57 -15.13
N GLY A 268 15.83 -2.65 -15.90
CA GLY A 268 16.96 -3.11 -16.71
C GLY A 268 17.14 -2.36 -18.03
N ASP A 269 16.15 -1.57 -18.45
CA ASP A 269 16.17 -0.70 -19.63
C ASP A 269 16.50 0.73 -19.21
N ALA A 270 17.60 1.27 -19.71
CA ALA A 270 18.07 2.62 -19.36
C ALA A 270 17.08 3.73 -19.71
N SER A 271 16.15 3.49 -20.66
CA SER A 271 15.08 4.46 -20.99
C SER A 271 14.05 4.63 -19.86
N PHE A 272 14.05 3.73 -18.87
CA PHE A 272 13.20 3.81 -17.67
C PHE A 272 13.99 4.20 -16.41
N GLN A 273 15.19 4.76 -16.58
CA GLN A 273 15.96 5.25 -15.46
C GLN A 273 15.26 6.44 -14.79
N LEU A 274 15.10 6.39 -13.48
CA LEU A 274 14.51 7.47 -12.70
C LEU A 274 15.59 8.39 -12.10
N PRO A 275 15.28 9.69 -11.93
CA PRO A 275 16.16 10.66 -11.26
C PRO A 275 16.19 10.41 -9.74
N ASP A 276 16.87 11.28 -9.01
CA ASP A 276 16.78 11.32 -7.55
C ASP A 276 15.32 11.35 -7.10
N ARG A 277 15.02 10.66 -6.01
CA ARG A 277 13.63 10.57 -5.48
C ARG A 277 13.00 11.94 -5.23
N ARG A 278 13.78 12.92 -4.76
CA ARG A 278 13.34 14.29 -4.50
C ARG A 278 12.94 15.05 -5.78
N ASP A 279 13.48 14.63 -6.93
CA ASP A 279 13.22 15.25 -8.23
C ASP A 279 12.08 14.55 -9.00
N ILE A 280 11.52 13.48 -8.44
CA ILE A 280 10.33 12.85 -8.98
C ILE A 280 9.13 13.72 -8.62
N THR A 281 8.66 14.50 -9.58
CA THR A 281 7.47 15.31 -9.45
C THR A 281 6.25 14.55 -9.96
N PHE A 282 5.12 14.72 -9.29
CA PHE A 282 3.86 14.13 -9.76
C PHE A 282 3.25 14.86 -10.97
N ASP A 283 3.96 15.86 -11.49
CA ASP A 283 3.62 16.57 -12.75
C ASP A 283 4.25 15.92 -13.98
N ALA A 284 5.09 14.89 -13.82
CA ALA A 284 5.65 14.12 -14.93
C ALA A 284 4.55 13.52 -15.81
N GLY A 285 4.70 13.61 -17.14
CA GLY A 285 3.66 13.28 -18.11
C GLY A 285 3.06 11.88 -17.95
N HIS A 286 3.88 10.86 -17.68
CA HIS A 286 3.41 9.49 -17.45
C HIS A 286 2.59 9.36 -16.16
N LEU A 287 2.92 10.10 -15.09
CA LEU A 287 2.15 10.13 -13.85
C LEU A 287 0.85 10.90 -14.02
N GLN A 288 0.87 12.01 -14.78
CA GLN A 288 -0.33 12.73 -15.14
C GLN A 288 -1.31 11.83 -15.92
N ALA A 289 -0.81 11.10 -16.93
CA ALA A 289 -1.60 10.13 -17.68
C ALA A 289 -2.19 9.02 -16.80
N PHE A 290 -1.40 8.51 -15.85
CA PHE A 290 -1.87 7.53 -14.87
C PHE A 290 -3.01 8.07 -14.01
N PHE A 291 -2.90 9.29 -13.46
CA PHE A 291 -3.93 9.90 -12.63
C PHE A 291 -5.20 10.21 -13.44
N ASP A 292 -5.05 10.75 -14.65
CA ASP A 292 -6.20 11.05 -15.52
C ASP A 292 -6.96 9.79 -15.91
N LEU A 293 -6.24 8.71 -16.25
CA LEU A 293 -6.84 7.42 -16.54
C LEU A 293 -7.58 6.84 -15.33
N LEU A 294 -6.97 6.92 -14.13
CA LEU A 294 -7.58 6.42 -12.90
C LEU A 294 -8.88 7.13 -12.58
N VAL A 295 -8.85 8.47 -12.57
CA VAL A 295 -10.05 9.28 -12.28
C VAL A 295 -11.14 9.03 -13.31
N HIS A 296 -10.80 9.07 -14.60
CA HIS A 296 -11.76 8.80 -15.68
C HIS A 296 -12.39 7.41 -15.55
N THR A 297 -11.57 6.37 -15.36
CA THR A 297 -12.06 4.98 -15.24
C THR A 297 -12.96 4.82 -14.02
N ALA A 298 -12.54 5.31 -12.85
CA ALA A 298 -13.33 5.20 -11.64
C ALA A 298 -14.71 5.89 -11.80
N HIS A 299 -14.72 7.16 -12.20
CA HIS A 299 -15.96 7.93 -12.35
C HIS A 299 -16.88 7.38 -13.43
N ARG A 300 -16.33 6.95 -14.58
CA ARG A 300 -17.13 6.29 -15.63
C ARG A 300 -17.87 5.07 -15.12
N ARG A 301 -17.31 4.36 -14.12
CA ARG A 301 -17.92 3.17 -13.51
C ARG A 301 -18.73 3.47 -12.24
N GLY A 302 -18.82 4.73 -11.83
CA GLY A 302 -19.53 5.14 -10.62
C GLY A 302 -18.78 4.80 -9.33
N ALA A 303 -17.45 4.61 -9.41
CA ALA A 303 -16.56 4.32 -8.30
C ALA A 303 -15.80 5.58 -7.87
N HIS A 304 -15.47 5.70 -6.57
CA HIS A 304 -14.62 6.78 -6.10
C HIS A 304 -13.21 6.70 -6.68
N ALA A 305 -12.64 7.87 -6.99
CA ALA A 305 -11.23 8.06 -7.30
C ALA A 305 -10.53 8.74 -6.12
N LEU A 306 -9.50 8.11 -5.55
CA LEU A 306 -8.81 8.63 -4.37
C LEU A 306 -7.35 8.91 -4.67
N GLY A 307 -6.89 10.10 -4.27
CA GLY A 307 -5.50 10.55 -4.38
C GLY A 307 -4.61 9.86 -3.34
N GLY A 308 -3.33 9.75 -3.67
CA GLY A 308 -2.36 9.05 -2.84
C GLY A 308 -1.83 9.89 -1.68
N LEU A 309 -1.06 9.21 -0.83
CA LEU A 309 -0.35 9.81 0.31
C LEU A 309 0.68 10.84 -0.14
N THR A 310 0.79 11.95 0.58
CA THR A 310 1.90 12.89 0.48
C THR A 310 2.83 12.64 1.67
N ALA A 311 4.07 12.23 1.39
CA ALA A 311 5.01 11.71 2.40
C ALA A 311 5.79 12.82 3.13
N THR A 312 5.14 13.90 3.53
CA THR A 312 5.75 14.96 4.36
C THR A 312 5.32 14.82 5.81
N THR A 313 6.20 15.17 6.75
CA THR A 313 5.86 15.33 8.17
C THR A 313 5.56 16.80 8.47
N THR A 314 4.83 17.08 9.55
CA THR A 314 4.47 18.46 9.96
C THR A 314 5.64 19.25 10.56
N ASP A 315 6.79 18.63 10.76
CA ASP A 315 7.92 19.24 11.44
C ASP A 315 8.68 20.28 10.57
N GLU A 316 8.41 20.33 9.26
CA GLU A 316 9.00 21.34 8.37
C GLU A 316 8.03 22.49 8.07
N VAL A 317 8.54 23.73 8.09
CA VAL A 317 7.74 24.96 7.95
C VAL A 317 6.95 25.01 6.62
N ASP A 318 7.46 24.40 5.57
CA ASP A 318 6.86 24.39 4.22
C ASP A 318 6.00 23.14 3.93
N SER A 319 5.95 22.16 4.85
CA SER A 319 5.27 20.88 4.61
C SER A 319 3.76 21.03 4.36
N SER A 320 3.10 21.89 5.14
CA SER A 320 1.66 22.14 5.00
C SER A 320 1.29 22.78 3.66
N GLU A 321 2.15 23.67 3.11
CA GLU A 321 1.91 24.30 1.81
C GLU A 321 2.14 23.32 0.65
N GLN A 322 3.15 22.49 0.73
CA GLN A 322 3.40 21.42 -0.24
C GLN A 322 2.24 20.41 -0.26
N VAL A 323 1.77 19.98 0.92
CA VAL A 323 0.59 19.12 1.03
C VAL A 323 -0.63 19.79 0.44
N ARG A 324 -0.90 21.06 0.79
CA ARG A 324 -2.02 21.84 0.24
C ARG A 324 -1.99 21.87 -1.28
N ALA A 325 -0.85 22.23 -1.89
CA ALA A 325 -0.70 22.31 -3.33
C ALA A 325 -0.95 20.95 -4.01
N ALA A 326 -0.42 19.87 -3.44
CA ALA A 326 -0.64 18.52 -3.96
C ALA A 326 -2.13 18.11 -3.88
N LYS A 327 -2.80 18.37 -2.74
CA LYS A 327 -4.22 18.03 -2.56
C LYS A 327 -5.15 18.91 -3.40
N GLU A 328 -4.81 20.18 -3.62
CA GLU A 328 -5.54 21.03 -4.57
C GLU A 328 -5.38 20.55 -6.02
N SER A 329 -4.20 20.04 -6.38
CA SER A 329 -3.98 19.44 -7.70
C SER A 329 -4.83 18.18 -7.86
N ASP A 330 -4.86 17.30 -6.85
CA ASP A 330 -5.71 16.10 -6.83
C ASP A 330 -7.19 16.49 -6.99
N ALA A 331 -7.68 17.45 -6.19
CA ALA A 331 -9.08 17.89 -6.24
C ALA A 331 -9.47 18.45 -7.62
N ARG A 332 -8.62 19.32 -8.20
CA ARG A 332 -8.87 19.90 -9.54
C ARG A 332 -8.87 18.84 -10.65
N ARG A 333 -8.13 17.75 -10.49
CA ARG A 333 -8.10 16.64 -11.43
C ARG A 333 -9.36 15.79 -11.40
N GLY A 334 -10.13 15.85 -10.32
CA GLY A 334 -11.36 15.08 -10.14
C GLY A 334 -11.28 13.99 -9.07
N PHE A 335 -10.19 13.89 -8.31
CA PHE A 335 -10.19 12.98 -7.17
C PHE A 335 -11.24 13.38 -6.15
N ASP A 336 -11.97 12.42 -5.58
CA ASP A 336 -13.04 12.62 -4.59
C ASP A 336 -12.51 12.91 -3.20
N GLY A 337 -11.29 12.49 -2.91
CA GLY A 337 -10.57 12.65 -1.67
C GLY A 337 -9.15 12.15 -1.78
N SER A 338 -8.41 12.17 -0.67
CA SER A 338 -7.00 11.79 -0.67
C SER A 338 -6.51 11.34 0.70
N TRP A 339 -5.39 10.62 0.73
CA TRP A 339 -4.77 10.12 1.95
C TRP A 339 -3.89 11.15 2.62
N VAL A 340 -3.89 11.14 3.95
CA VAL A 340 -2.91 11.78 4.84
C VAL A 340 -2.40 10.75 5.84
N ALA A 341 -1.15 10.90 6.30
CA ALA A 341 -0.56 10.03 7.32
C ALA A 341 -0.56 10.65 8.72
N GLN A 342 -0.90 11.94 8.85
CA GLN A 342 -0.84 12.65 10.11
C GLN A 342 -2.13 13.42 10.36
N VAL A 343 -2.61 13.39 11.60
CA VAL A 343 -3.85 14.05 12.02
C VAL A 343 -3.81 15.56 11.76
N ASP A 344 -2.66 16.18 11.96
CA ASP A 344 -2.46 17.61 11.74
C ASP A 344 -2.64 18.06 10.27
N LEU A 345 -2.55 17.12 9.32
CA LEU A 345 -2.74 17.38 7.89
C LEU A 345 -4.21 17.25 7.43
N ILE A 346 -5.10 16.76 8.29
CA ILE A 346 -6.53 16.58 7.95
C ILE A 346 -7.16 17.92 7.56
N GLY A 347 -6.95 18.97 8.36
CA GLY A 347 -7.47 20.30 8.08
C GLY A 347 -7.00 20.84 6.72
N THR A 348 -5.69 20.75 6.47
CA THR A 348 -5.07 21.19 5.20
C THR A 348 -5.64 20.43 4.00
N CYS A 349 -5.80 19.12 4.10
CA CYS A 349 -6.39 18.31 3.03
C CYS A 349 -7.86 18.70 2.79
N ARG A 350 -8.65 18.83 3.84
CA ARG A 350 -10.08 19.19 3.74
C ARG A 350 -10.28 20.57 3.12
N GLU A 351 -9.47 21.56 3.48
CA GLU A 351 -9.51 22.89 2.90
C GLU A 351 -9.12 22.89 1.41
N ALA A 352 -8.13 22.09 1.02
CA ALA A 352 -7.71 21.95 -0.38
C ALA A 352 -8.85 21.44 -1.28
N TYR A 353 -9.65 20.50 -0.79
CA TYR A 353 -10.81 19.98 -1.52
C TYR A 353 -12.03 20.90 -1.47
N ALA A 354 -12.18 21.75 -0.44
CA ALA A 354 -13.37 22.59 -0.27
C ALA A 354 -13.62 23.53 -1.44
N GLY A 355 -12.57 24.03 -2.08
CA GLY A 355 -12.67 24.92 -3.24
C GLY A 355 -13.29 24.28 -4.48
N VAL A 356 -13.18 22.96 -4.61
CA VAL A 356 -13.71 22.18 -5.76
C VAL A 356 -15.04 21.54 -5.38
N LEU A 357 -15.11 20.88 -4.25
CA LEU A 357 -16.32 20.14 -3.83
C LEU A 357 -17.47 21.05 -3.39
N ALA A 358 -17.16 22.25 -2.88
CA ALA A 358 -18.16 23.13 -2.26
C ALA A 358 -18.97 22.38 -1.17
N SER A 359 -20.24 22.07 -1.44
CA SER A 359 -21.11 21.32 -0.53
C SER A 359 -21.32 19.83 -0.97
N GLN A 360 -20.69 19.40 -2.07
CA GLN A 360 -20.84 18.03 -2.55
C GLN A 360 -19.96 17.08 -1.75
N PRO A 361 -20.38 15.84 -1.49
CA PRO A 361 -19.57 14.87 -0.77
C PRO A 361 -18.43 14.28 -1.63
N HIS A 362 -18.54 14.32 -2.96
CA HIS A 362 -17.63 13.74 -3.96
C HIS A 362 -17.83 14.36 -5.33
N GLN A 363 -17.07 13.92 -6.33
CA GLN A 363 -17.11 14.39 -7.72
C GLN A 363 -17.67 13.34 -8.71
N LEU A 364 -18.30 12.26 -8.24
CA LEU A 364 -18.80 11.16 -9.09
C LEU A 364 -19.74 11.62 -10.21
N GLU A 365 -20.48 12.72 -10.00
CA GLU A 365 -21.38 13.30 -11.00
C GLU A 365 -20.68 14.23 -11.99
N ALA A 366 -19.38 14.50 -11.80
CA ALA A 366 -18.63 15.34 -12.69
C ALA A 366 -18.45 14.64 -14.06
N LYS A 367 -18.85 15.34 -15.11
CA LYS A 367 -18.63 14.86 -16.49
C LYS A 367 -17.20 15.14 -16.87
N LEU A 368 -16.37 14.11 -16.88
CA LEU A 368 -14.99 14.18 -17.34
C LEU A 368 -14.93 13.68 -18.79
N ASP A 369 -14.25 14.45 -19.64
CA ASP A 369 -13.92 13.97 -20.98
C ASP A 369 -12.96 12.78 -20.92
N ASP A 370 -13.02 11.90 -21.91
CA ASP A 370 -12.03 10.83 -22.04
C ASP A 370 -10.64 11.44 -22.24
N PRO A 371 -9.69 11.18 -21.35
CA PRO A 371 -8.35 11.76 -21.47
C PRO A 371 -7.55 11.20 -22.65
N GLY A 372 -8.06 10.19 -23.35
CA GLY A 372 -7.40 9.56 -24.50
C GLY A 372 -6.04 8.95 -24.15
N VAL A 373 -5.89 8.44 -22.94
CA VAL A 373 -4.62 7.84 -22.47
C VAL A 373 -4.32 6.58 -23.27
N THR A 374 -3.13 6.53 -23.83
CA THR A 374 -2.62 5.38 -24.59
C THR A 374 -1.53 4.66 -23.82
N THR A 375 -1.18 3.46 -24.26
CA THR A 375 -0.04 2.72 -23.73
C THR A 375 1.24 3.57 -23.71
N GLU A 376 1.48 4.33 -24.77
CA GLU A 376 2.68 5.18 -24.87
C GLU A 376 2.69 6.28 -23.79
N HIS A 377 1.55 6.90 -23.49
CA HIS A 377 1.47 7.92 -22.43
C HIS A 377 1.88 7.38 -21.07
N LEU A 378 1.58 6.11 -20.74
CA LEU A 378 1.96 5.48 -19.47
C LEU A 378 3.42 4.98 -19.46
N LEU A 379 4.01 4.72 -20.64
CA LEU A 379 5.36 4.13 -20.78
C LEU A 379 6.43 5.10 -21.26
N THR A 380 6.11 6.38 -21.49
CA THR A 380 7.10 7.39 -21.85
C THR A 380 7.49 8.17 -20.61
N LEU A 381 8.65 7.83 -20.05
CA LEU A 381 9.27 8.66 -19.04
C LEU A 381 9.90 9.88 -19.71
N GLU A 382 9.79 11.04 -19.07
CA GLU A 382 10.51 12.24 -19.47
C GLU A 382 12.02 11.99 -19.32
N GLU A 383 12.85 12.87 -19.92
CA GLU A 383 14.30 12.75 -19.76
C GLU A 383 14.65 12.67 -18.27
N PRO A 384 15.45 11.66 -17.87
CA PRO A 384 15.77 11.48 -16.47
C PRO A 384 16.53 12.71 -15.96
N GLY A 385 16.09 13.23 -14.82
CA GLY A 385 16.84 14.23 -14.08
C GLY A 385 18.17 13.67 -13.56
N PRO A 386 18.95 14.47 -12.86
CA PRO A 386 20.26 14.04 -12.37
C PRO A 386 20.13 12.93 -11.33
N VAL A 387 21.10 12.06 -11.28
CA VAL A 387 21.41 11.21 -10.14
C VAL A 387 22.55 11.88 -9.39
N THR A 388 22.36 12.18 -8.11
CA THR A 388 23.35 12.91 -7.32
C THR A 388 24.00 12.04 -6.24
N ALA A 389 25.18 12.44 -5.79
CA ALA A 389 25.82 11.80 -4.64
C ALA A 389 24.96 11.92 -3.38
N ASP A 390 24.27 13.05 -3.21
CA ASP A 390 23.31 13.26 -2.11
C ASP A 390 22.07 12.39 -2.22
N GLY A 391 21.54 12.16 -3.43
CA GLY A 391 20.42 11.26 -3.68
C GLY A 391 20.76 9.81 -3.36
N ILE A 392 22.00 9.38 -3.68
CA ILE A 392 22.49 8.05 -3.29
C ILE A 392 22.57 7.93 -1.76
N ALA A 393 23.12 8.94 -1.08
CA ALA A 393 23.22 8.94 0.38
C ALA A 393 21.83 8.94 1.04
N ALA A 394 20.90 9.78 0.56
CA ALA A 394 19.53 9.86 1.08
C ALA A 394 18.78 8.53 0.94
N ASN A 395 18.84 7.88 -0.23
CA ASN A 395 18.22 6.57 -0.41
C ASN A 395 18.85 5.49 0.46
N MET A 396 20.19 5.54 0.68
CA MET A 396 20.88 4.61 1.57
C MET A 396 20.47 4.83 3.03
N ALA A 397 20.38 6.09 3.48
CA ALA A 397 19.94 6.44 4.82
C ALA A 397 18.49 5.95 5.09
N VAL A 398 17.58 6.17 4.13
CA VAL A 398 16.21 5.66 4.22
C VAL A 398 16.22 4.15 4.39
N LEU A 399 16.91 3.44 3.52
CA LEU A 399 16.93 1.97 3.54
C LEU A 399 17.51 1.40 4.84
N VAL A 400 18.65 1.93 5.31
CA VAL A 400 19.32 1.47 6.53
C VAL A 400 18.49 1.76 7.77
N ARG A 401 18.00 3.00 7.92
CA ARG A 401 17.25 3.43 9.11
C ARG A 401 15.86 2.80 9.18
N PHE A 402 15.19 2.66 8.04
CA PHE A 402 13.90 1.97 8.00
C PHE A 402 14.06 0.49 8.37
N LEU A 403 15.03 -0.23 7.80
CA LEU A 403 15.25 -1.64 8.12
C LEU A 403 15.59 -1.85 9.60
N ASP A 404 16.36 -0.94 10.22
CA ASP A 404 16.63 -0.98 11.65
C ASP A 404 15.32 -0.86 12.46
N ALA A 405 14.52 0.16 12.17
CA ALA A 405 13.24 0.36 12.85
C ALA A 405 12.25 -0.78 12.61
N TRP A 406 12.18 -1.26 11.37
CA TRP A 406 11.24 -2.30 10.98
C TRP A 406 11.57 -3.66 11.64
N LEU A 407 12.86 -3.99 11.76
CA LEU A 407 13.31 -5.15 12.53
C LEU A 407 13.04 -5.02 14.03
N ASP A 408 12.80 -3.80 14.52
CA ASP A 408 12.44 -3.47 15.90
C ASP A 408 10.91 -3.34 16.10
N GLY A 409 10.13 -3.75 15.08
CA GLY A 409 8.67 -3.74 15.12
C GLY A 409 8.00 -2.41 14.76
N ARG A 410 8.76 -1.40 14.30
CA ARG A 410 8.19 -0.10 13.86
C ARG A 410 8.05 -0.08 12.35
N GLY A 411 6.83 0.09 11.85
CA GLY A 411 6.52 0.11 10.41
C GLY A 411 6.67 1.47 9.75
N GLU A 412 6.79 2.55 10.55
CA GLU A 412 6.95 3.93 10.09
C GLU A 412 8.07 4.64 10.83
N ILE A 413 8.80 5.49 10.12
CA ILE A 413 9.81 6.39 10.70
C ILE A 413 9.85 7.71 9.94
N ALA A 414 10.35 8.77 10.58
CA ALA A 414 10.72 10.01 9.90
C ALA A 414 12.21 9.99 9.55
N VAL A 415 12.56 10.30 8.30
CA VAL A 415 13.94 10.52 7.85
C VAL A 415 13.96 11.82 7.06
N ASP A 416 14.77 12.78 7.48
CA ASP A 416 14.91 14.09 6.85
C ASP A 416 13.57 14.79 6.60
N GLY A 417 12.67 14.81 7.61
CA GLY A 417 11.34 15.44 7.54
C GLY A 417 10.32 14.71 6.68
N LEU A 418 10.65 13.53 6.14
CA LEU A 418 9.76 12.71 5.33
C LEU A 418 9.38 11.42 6.05
N LEU A 419 8.10 11.09 6.00
CA LEU A 419 7.61 9.80 6.46
C LEU A 419 8.14 8.70 5.53
N GLN A 420 8.69 7.64 6.13
CA GLN A 420 9.15 6.45 5.44
C GLN A 420 8.37 5.25 5.98
N GLU A 421 7.89 4.46 5.06
CA GLU A 421 7.18 3.19 5.27
C GLU A 421 7.71 2.15 4.28
N THR A 422 7.13 0.97 4.20
CA THR A 422 7.58 -0.08 3.28
C THR A 422 7.63 0.41 1.83
N SER A 423 6.61 1.13 1.35
CA SER A 423 6.52 1.62 -0.03
C SER A 423 7.67 2.55 -0.41
N THR A 424 8.00 3.51 0.47
CA THR A 424 9.08 4.47 0.22
C THR A 424 10.48 3.85 0.35
N THR A 425 10.60 2.80 1.14
CA THR A 425 11.84 2.02 1.28
C THR A 425 12.07 1.13 0.05
N GLU A 426 11.02 0.55 -0.49
CA GLU A 426 11.08 -0.27 -1.71
C GLU A 426 11.54 0.57 -2.92
N ILE A 427 11.07 1.81 -3.07
CA ILE A 427 11.57 2.67 -4.14
C ILE A 427 13.02 3.11 -3.90
N ALA A 428 13.41 3.45 -2.67
CA ALA A 428 14.79 3.86 -2.36
C ALA A 428 15.80 2.77 -2.74
N ARG A 429 15.56 1.51 -2.33
CA ARG A 429 16.43 0.39 -2.70
C ARG A 429 16.44 0.10 -4.20
N ALA A 430 15.26 0.22 -4.84
CA ALA A 430 15.14 -0.06 -6.27
C ALA A 430 15.88 0.97 -7.13
N GLN A 431 15.86 2.25 -6.75
CA GLN A 431 16.68 3.28 -7.40
C GLN A 431 18.18 3.02 -7.25
N LEU A 432 18.66 2.68 -6.05
CA LEU A 432 20.07 2.32 -5.84
C LEU A 432 20.47 1.13 -6.74
N TRP A 433 19.63 0.11 -6.81
CA TRP A 433 19.85 -1.04 -7.69
C TRP A 433 19.88 -0.60 -9.17
N GLN A 434 18.89 0.17 -9.62
CA GLN A 434 18.76 0.63 -11.01
C GLN A 434 19.99 1.44 -11.44
N TRP A 435 20.38 2.43 -10.65
CA TRP A 435 21.49 3.31 -10.96
C TRP A 435 22.82 2.55 -11.09
N SER A 436 23.05 1.56 -10.25
CA SER A 436 24.24 0.71 -10.35
C SER A 436 24.23 -0.23 -11.56
N ARG A 437 23.04 -0.56 -12.09
CA ARG A 437 22.86 -1.46 -13.25
C ARG A 437 22.90 -0.72 -14.58
N THR A 438 22.36 0.47 -14.64
CA THR A 438 22.35 1.30 -15.87
C THR A 438 23.69 2.01 -16.11
N GLY A 439 24.56 2.02 -15.12
CA GLY A 439 25.89 2.65 -15.23
C GLY A 439 25.81 4.16 -15.30
N VAL A 440 24.80 4.76 -14.69
CA VAL A 440 24.64 6.21 -14.63
C VAL A 440 25.84 6.86 -13.93
N THR A 441 26.16 8.08 -14.36
CA THR A 441 27.19 8.91 -13.71
C THR A 441 26.50 9.94 -12.83
N SER A 442 26.89 10.02 -11.57
CA SER A 442 26.39 11.03 -10.64
C SER A 442 26.90 12.44 -10.98
N ASP A 443 26.30 13.45 -10.41
CA ASP A 443 26.60 14.87 -10.62
C ASP A 443 28.06 15.25 -10.34
N ASP A 444 28.73 14.50 -9.46
CA ASP A 444 30.16 14.65 -9.15
C ASP A 444 31.10 13.97 -10.18
N GLY A 445 30.54 13.42 -11.26
CA GLY A 445 31.28 12.80 -12.38
C GLY A 445 31.74 11.35 -12.10
N ARG A 446 31.28 10.72 -11.00
CA ARG A 446 31.61 9.33 -10.68
C ARG A 446 30.53 8.36 -11.21
N PRO A 447 30.91 7.23 -11.83
CA PRO A 447 29.93 6.20 -12.19
C PRO A 447 29.37 5.56 -10.92
N VAL A 448 28.04 5.40 -10.89
CA VAL A 448 27.37 4.70 -9.79
C VAL A 448 27.61 3.19 -9.94
N THR A 449 28.42 2.65 -9.05
CA THR A 449 28.82 1.24 -9.04
C THR A 449 28.43 0.58 -7.73
N ARG A 450 28.42 -0.76 -7.72
CA ARG A 450 28.21 -1.52 -6.46
C ARG A 450 29.23 -1.12 -5.36
N HIS A 451 30.44 -0.73 -5.74
CA HIS A 451 31.45 -0.28 -4.77
C HIS A 451 31.06 1.08 -4.16
N VAL A 452 30.60 2.02 -4.97
CA VAL A 452 30.10 3.32 -4.48
C VAL A 452 28.92 3.13 -3.52
N LEU A 453 28.02 2.20 -3.84
CA LEU A 453 26.88 1.88 -2.95
C LEU A 453 27.34 1.16 -1.67
N ALA A 454 28.34 0.27 -1.75
CA ALA A 454 28.91 -0.39 -0.57
C ALA A 454 29.59 0.62 0.38
N ASP A 455 30.34 1.59 -0.17
CA ASP A 455 30.94 2.67 0.61
C ASP A 455 29.87 3.57 1.27
N ALA A 456 28.73 3.80 0.60
CA ALA A 456 27.59 4.53 1.17
C ALA A 456 26.94 3.73 2.31
N LEU A 457 26.77 2.42 2.14
CA LEU A 457 26.25 1.53 3.17
C LEU A 457 27.17 1.51 4.41
N ASP A 458 28.49 1.41 4.21
CA ASP A 458 29.45 1.41 5.33
C ASP A 458 29.34 2.69 6.16
N ARG A 459 29.22 3.86 5.51
CA ARG A 459 29.03 5.16 6.19
C ARG A 459 27.74 5.22 6.99
N GLU A 460 26.61 4.77 6.43
CA GLU A 460 25.33 4.79 7.13
C GLU A 460 25.29 3.81 8.30
N LEU A 461 25.92 2.63 8.19
CA LEU A 461 26.02 1.69 9.30
C LEU A 461 26.92 2.22 10.42
N GLU A 462 28.01 2.91 10.08
CA GLU A 462 28.87 3.58 11.06
C GLU A 462 28.08 4.69 11.78
N ALA A 463 27.36 5.54 11.05
CA ALA A 463 26.49 6.58 11.63
C ALA A 463 25.45 5.96 12.56
N LEU A 464 24.74 4.92 12.09
CA LEU A 464 23.71 4.22 12.88
C LEU A 464 24.29 3.61 14.17
N SER A 465 25.53 3.10 14.14
CA SER A 465 26.19 2.52 15.32
C SER A 465 26.56 3.54 16.38
N THR A 466 26.73 4.81 15.99
CA THR A 466 27.13 5.90 16.89
C THR A 466 25.96 6.69 17.46
N ASP A 467 24.76 6.65 16.82
CA ASP A 467 23.62 7.51 17.18
C ASP A 467 23.11 7.30 18.62
N ASP A 468 23.11 6.07 19.14
CA ASP A 468 22.72 5.81 20.53
C ASP A 468 23.53 4.66 21.22
N GLY A 469 24.42 4.01 20.49
CA GLY A 469 25.26 2.93 21.01
C GLY A 469 24.53 1.66 21.43
N SER A 470 23.23 1.54 21.09
CA SER A 470 22.36 0.44 21.52
C SER A 470 22.37 -0.75 20.54
N ARG A 471 22.84 -0.54 19.29
CA ARG A 471 22.82 -1.58 18.27
C ARG A 471 24.03 -2.50 18.39
N ASP A 472 23.76 -3.78 18.52
CA ASP A 472 24.80 -4.80 18.55
C ASP A 472 25.30 -5.16 17.12
N ASP A 473 26.43 -5.86 17.06
CA ASP A 473 27.02 -6.31 15.81
C ASP A 473 26.07 -7.22 14.99
N GLY A 474 25.18 -7.94 15.65
CA GLY A 474 24.21 -8.83 15.02
C GLY A 474 23.15 -8.05 14.26
N ARG A 475 22.65 -6.95 14.83
CA ARG A 475 21.68 -6.06 14.19
C ARG A 475 22.30 -5.38 12.96
N LEU A 476 23.48 -4.81 13.10
CA LEU A 476 24.19 -4.18 11.98
C LEU A 476 24.49 -5.17 10.86
N ALA A 477 24.88 -6.41 11.19
CA ALA A 477 25.09 -7.47 10.20
C ALA A 477 23.78 -7.87 9.48
N ALA A 478 22.66 -7.89 10.19
CA ALA A 478 21.33 -8.16 9.60
C ALA A 478 20.93 -7.07 8.59
N ILE A 479 21.08 -5.79 8.96
CA ILE A 479 20.79 -4.66 8.08
C ILE A 479 21.71 -4.69 6.85
N ARG A 480 22.99 -4.87 7.03
CA ARG A 480 23.95 -5.03 5.92
C ARG A 480 23.51 -6.11 4.95
N HIS A 481 23.19 -7.30 5.47
CA HIS A 481 22.73 -8.40 4.61
C HIS A 481 21.47 -8.04 3.81
N LEU A 482 20.51 -7.37 4.43
CA LEU A 482 19.26 -6.98 3.77
C LEU A 482 19.50 -5.92 2.68
N VAL A 483 20.38 -4.95 2.93
CA VAL A 483 20.73 -3.93 1.93
C VAL A 483 21.51 -4.56 0.76
N GLU A 484 22.49 -5.41 1.05
CA GLU A 484 23.25 -6.12 0.02
C GLU A 484 22.32 -7.00 -0.85
N PHE A 485 21.39 -7.72 -0.22
CA PHE A 485 20.39 -8.52 -0.91
C PHE A 485 19.44 -7.62 -1.72
N GLY A 486 18.91 -6.54 -1.13
CA GLY A 486 17.84 -5.72 -1.68
C GLY A 486 18.29 -4.74 -2.76
N ALA A 487 19.48 -4.15 -2.64
CA ALA A 487 19.95 -3.06 -3.49
C ALA A 487 21.26 -3.34 -4.26
N LEU A 488 22.12 -4.22 -3.75
CA LEU A 488 23.43 -4.47 -4.35
C LEU A 488 23.49 -5.81 -5.12
N GLY A 489 22.41 -6.59 -5.15
CA GLY A 489 22.31 -7.86 -5.86
C GLY A 489 22.35 -7.70 -7.38
N GLU A 490 22.56 -8.81 -8.11
CA GLU A 490 22.49 -8.81 -9.59
C GLU A 490 21.04 -8.67 -10.10
N VAL A 491 20.12 -9.20 -9.34
CA VAL A 491 18.67 -9.18 -9.65
C VAL A 491 17.97 -8.41 -8.54
N LEU A 492 17.08 -7.51 -8.90
CA LEU A 492 16.21 -6.84 -7.94
C LEU A 492 15.23 -7.86 -7.34
N PRO A 493 15.29 -8.17 -6.04
CA PRO A 493 14.32 -9.07 -5.44
C PRO A 493 12.93 -8.42 -5.41
N PRO A 494 11.84 -9.21 -5.45
CA PRO A 494 10.47 -8.69 -5.43
C PRO A 494 10.16 -7.79 -4.24
N SER A 495 10.69 -8.12 -3.05
CA SER A 495 10.54 -7.35 -1.82
C SER A 495 11.73 -7.62 -0.88
N VAL A 496 12.21 -6.60 -0.18
CA VAL A 496 13.22 -6.75 0.87
C VAL A 496 12.56 -7.15 2.20
N THR A 497 11.36 -6.62 2.47
CA THR A 497 10.63 -6.88 3.72
C THR A 497 10.14 -8.32 3.81
N GLU A 498 9.73 -8.96 2.71
CA GLU A 498 9.38 -10.41 2.71
C GLU A 498 10.60 -11.26 3.07
N HIS A 499 11.78 -10.92 2.54
CA HIS A 499 13.01 -11.62 2.88
C HIS A 499 13.41 -11.39 4.34
N ALA A 500 13.32 -10.14 4.82
CA ALA A 500 13.60 -9.76 6.20
C ALA A 500 12.68 -10.50 7.19
N TYR A 501 11.37 -10.54 6.92
CA TYR A 501 10.38 -11.26 7.71
C TYR A 501 10.76 -12.73 7.89
N ARG A 502 11.06 -13.40 6.77
CA ARG A 502 11.43 -14.83 6.81
C ARG A 502 12.66 -15.14 7.62
N ARG A 503 13.60 -14.21 7.67
CA ARG A 503 14.92 -14.46 8.23
C ARG A 503 15.09 -13.96 9.66
N TYR A 504 14.37 -12.90 10.03
CA TYR A 504 14.66 -12.16 11.26
C TYR A 504 13.46 -11.93 12.18
N LEU A 505 12.22 -12.07 11.70
CA LEU A 505 11.03 -11.79 12.51
C LEU A 505 10.22 -13.04 12.90
N LEU A 506 10.62 -14.24 12.50
CA LEU A 506 9.86 -15.46 12.85
C LEU A 506 10.06 -15.91 14.28
N ASP A 507 11.15 -15.53 14.89
CA ASP A 507 11.51 -15.88 16.28
C ASP A 507 11.58 -14.61 17.16
N ALA A 508 11.03 -13.48 16.70
CA ALA A 508 11.06 -12.18 17.37
C ALA A 508 9.75 -11.89 18.13
#